data_505b1c23bb95f1c9c8246565485adfc3
#
_entry.id   505b1c23bb95f1c9c8246565485adfc3
#
_cell.length_a   1.000
_cell.length_b   1.000
_cell.length_c   1.000
_cell.angle_alpha   90.00
_cell.angle_beta   90.00
_cell.angle_gamma   90.00
#
_symmetry.space_group_name_H-M   'P 1'
#
loop_
_entity.id
_entity.type
_entity.pdbx_description
1 polymer ?
#
loop_
_entity_poly.entity_id
_entity_poly.type
_entity_poly.pdbx_seq_one_letter_code
_entity_poly.pdbx_strand_id
1 'polypeptide(L)'
;MCLSGLRHLHPNPHPTLRRQDSWGPSCEGGTCLLRTTAVEEEDPTFWNRQAAQALDVAKKLQPIQTAAKNVILFLGDGMGVSTVTAARILKGQMAGKPGPETPLAMDQFPYLALSKTYNVDRDVPDSAGTTTAYLCGVKTRMKVIGVSAAAQFNQCNTTYGNEVTSVVNRAKKAGKSVGVVTTTRVQHASPAGAYAHTVNRNWYSDAQTPAQAKREGCQDIATQLVYNMDTDVILGGGRKYMFPEGIPDPEYPQYGRQNGVRKDKQNLVQEWQAKHQGAQYVWNRTALLQAANDSSVTHLMGLFEPGDMVYDIFRDYTTDPSLEEMTEAALLVLSRNPQGFFLFVEGGRIDHGHHESIAYRALTEVVVFDNAIAKASQLTSEADTLTLVTADHSHVFTFGGYPLRGTSIFGLADGKAEDGGSYTSLLYGNGPGFRLYWGSRPDVDETESMDPNYKQQAAVPLGSETHGGEDAAVFARGPWAHLMHGVQEQTFVAHVMAFAACVEPYTTDCHPQPPSGPSDTAHQAACPSSLALLVGVLLQLLVPALH
;
A
#
# COMPACT_ATOMS: atom_id res chain seq x y z
N MET A 1 -6.27 -6.46 61.59
CA MET A 1 -7.62 -6.82 61.11
C MET A 1 -7.87 -6.09 59.80
N CYS A 2 -8.25 -6.86 58.77
CA CYS A 2 -8.70 -6.52 57.42
C CYS A 2 -7.69 -5.93 56.44
N LEU A 3 -7.07 -6.85 55.70
CA LEU A 3 -6.55 -6.73 54.35
C LEU A 3 -7.73 -6.55 53.38
N SER A 4 -7.67 -5.57 52.50
CA SER A 4 -8.54 -5.49 51.33
C SER A 4 -7.66 -5.43 50.07
N GLY A 5 -7.88 -6.42 49.21
CA GLY A 5 -7.07 -6.81 48.12
C GLY A 5 -7.10 -5.86 46.91
N LEU A 6 -5.92 -5.72 46.34
CA LEU A 6 -5.71 -5.24 44.98
C LEU A 6 -6.21 -6.32 44.01
N ARG A 7 -7.26 -6.04 43.27
CA ARG A 7 -7.64 -6.85 42.10
C ARG A 7 -6.75 -6.47 40.94
N HIS A 8 -5.91 -7.39 40.55
CA HIS A 8 -5.26 -7.35 39.24
C HIS A 8 -6.34 -7.46 38.16
N LEU A 9 -6.49 -6.42 37.36
CA LEU A 9 -7.21 -6.47 36.10
C LEU A 9 -6.34 -7.26 35.12
N HIS A 10 -6.78 -8.46 34.80
CA HIS A 10 -6.24 -9.23 33.69
C HIS A 10 -6.59 -8.51 32.38
N PRO A 11 -5.65 -8.38 31.43
CA PRO A 11 -5.99 -7.95 30.08
C PRO A 11 -6.93 -9.00 29.47
N ASN A 12 -7.97 -8.51 28.78
CA ASN A 12 -8.87 -9.35 28.01
C ASN A 12 -8.09 -10.20 27.01
N PRO A 13 -8.43 -11.48 26.87
CA PRO A 13 -7.76 -12.34 25.89
C PRO A 13 -8.07 -11.84 24.49
N HIS A 14 -7.02 -11.63 23.70
CA HIS A 14 -7.11 -11.52 22.24
C HIS A 14 -8.03 -12.62 21.69
N PRO A 15 -8.68 -12.42 20.53
CA PRO A 15 -9.33 -13.52 19.84
C PRO A 15 -8.22 -14.50 19.41
N THR A 16 -7.85 -15.39 20.32
CA THR A 16 -7.10 -16.58 19.98
C THR A 16 -7.91 -17.27 18.90
N LEU A 17 -7.26 -17.64 17.79
CA LEU A 17 -7.79 -18.62 16.86
C LEU A 17 -8.36 -19.76 17.70
N ARG A 18 -9.69 -19.76 17.90
CA ARG A 18 -10.34 -20.81 18.67
C ARG A 18 -9.97 -22.10 17.98
N ARG A 19 -9.36 -23.04 18.70
CA ARG A 19 -9.37 -24.43 18.28
C ARG A 19 -10.83 -24.76 18.01
N GLN A 20 -11.19 -24.88 16.75
CA GLN A 20 -12.50 -25.42 16.39
C GLN A 20 -12.36 -26.93 16.52
N ASP A 21 -12.76 -27.45 17.67
CA ASP A 21 -12.95 -28.88 17.94
C ASP A 21 -14.16 -29.47 17.15
N SER A 22 -14.52 -28.90 16.01
CA SER A 22 -15.65 -29.36 15.20
C SER A 22 -15.25 -30.03 13.88
N TRP A 23 -13.96 -30.13 13.56
CA TRP A 23 -13.46 -30.96 12.47
C TRP A 23 -12.80 -32.23 13.06
N GLY A 24 -13.53 -32.89 13.97
CA GLY A 24 -13.09 -34.19 14.46
C GLY A 24 -13.13 -35.21 13.34
N PRO A 25 -12.07 -36.07 13.20
CA PRO A 25 -12.11 -37.15 12.25
C PRO A 25 -13.28 -38.09 12.57
N SER A 26 -14.15 -38.36 11.61
CA SER A 26 -15.07 -39.50 11.71
C SER A 26 -14.24 -40.79 11.57
N CYS A 27 -13.89 -41.37 12.72
CA CYS A 27 -13.14 -42.62 12.74
C CYS A 27 -14.10 -43.80 12.64
N GLU A 28 -14.28 -44.36 11.43
CA GLU A 28 -14.77 -45.73 11.26
C GLU A 28 -13.60 -46.58 10.79
N GLY A 29 -13.14 -47.54 11.64
CA GLY A 29 -12.21 -48.58 11.21
C GLY A 29 -10.73 -48.13 11.08
N GLY A 30 -10.08 -47.59 12.11
CA GLY A 30 -8.65 -47.68 12.27
C GLY A 30 -7.71 -46.81 11.42
N THR A 31 -8.22 -46.00 10.50
CA THR A 31 -7.44 -45.00 9.75
C THR A 31 -8.24 -43.71 9.64
N CYS A 32 -7.82 -42.69 10.43
CA CYS A 32 -8.37 -41.33 10.31
C CYS A 32 -7.78 -40.67 9.05
N LEU A 33 -8.50 -40.68 7.94
CA LEU A 33 -8.20 -39.83 6.79
C LEU A 33 -8.85 -38.46 7.04
N LEU A 34 -8.03 -37.46 7.32
CA LEU A 34 -8.45 -36.05 7.25
C LEU A 34 -8.89 -35.77 5.81
N ARG A 35 -10.19 -35.68 5.55
CA ARG A 35 -10.68 -35.18 4.27
C ARG A 35 -10.40 -33.68 4.21
N THR A 36 -9.39 -33.29 3.49
CA THR A 36 -8.95 -31.89 3.30
C THR A 36 -9.70 -31.20 2.15
N THR A 37 -10.47 -31.97 1.35
CA THR A 37 -11.27 -31.45 0.23
C THR A 37 -12.76 -31.55 0.55
N ALA A 38 -13.54 -30.53 0.14
CA ALA A 38 -14.98 -30.62 0.15
C ALA A 38 -15.41 -31.70 -0.84
N VAL A 39 -16.32 -32.60 -0.45
CA VAL A 39 -16.78 -33.75 -1.31
C VAL A 39 -17.27 -33.29 -2.68
N GLU A 40 -17.90 -32.11 -2.74
CA GLU A 40 -18.38 -31.53 -3.99
C GLU A 40 -17.28 -31.11 -4.97
N GLU A 41 -16.07 -30.82 -4.49
CA GLU A 41 -14.90 -30.45 -5.31
C GLU A 41 -14.29 -31.66 -6.03
N GLU A 42 -14.61 -32.88 -5.60
CA GLU A 42 -14.21 -34.11 -6.27
C GLU A 42 -14.99 -34.34 -7.57
N ASP A 43 -16.16 -33.67 -7.73
CA ASP A 43 -17.00 -33.75 -8.94
C ASP A 43 -16.57 -32.66 -9.95
N PRO A 44 -16.15 -33.03 -11.18
CA PRO A 44 -15.80 -32.05 -12.21
C PRO A 44 -16.92 -31.04 -12.53
N THR A 45 -18.20 -31.39 -12.29
CA THR A 45 -19.31 -30.47 -12.51
C THR A 45 -19.31 -29.27 -11.60
N PHE A 46 -18.74 -29.39 -10.41
CA PHE A 46 -18.51 -28.25 -9.50
C PHE A 46 -17.62 -27.19 -10.15
N TRP A 47 -16.46 -27.57 -10.66
CA TRP A 47 -15.52 -26.68 -11.31
C TRP A 47 -16.04 -26.09 -12.61
N ASN A 48 -16.73 -26.92 -13.43
CA ASN A 48 -17.37 -26.45 -14.66
C ASN A 48 -18.44 -25.39 -14.39
N ARG A 49 -19.23 -25.55 -13.33
CA ARG A 49 -20.22 -24.55 -12.91
C ARG A 49 -19.57 -23.26 -12.45
N GLN A 50 -18.52 -23.35 -11.62
CA GLN A 50 -17.77 -22.19 -11.16
C GLN A 50 -17.16 -21.40 -12.34
N ALA A 51 -16.51 -22.10 -13.26
CA ALA A 51 -15.93 -21.50 -14.45
C ALA A 51 -16.99 -20.84 -15.35
N ALA A 52 -18.16 -21.50 -15.55
CA ALA A 52 -19.25 -20.92 -16.32
C ALA A 52 -19.80 -19.63 -15.68
N GLN A 53 -19.95 -19.60 -14.36
CA GLN A 53 -20.37 -18.39 -13.63
C GLN A 53 -19.35 -17.25 -13.77
N ALA A 54 -18.07 -17.54 -13.59
CA ALA A 54 -17.00 -16.55 -13.77
C ALA A 54 -16.98 -16.00 -15.21
N LEU A 55 -17.15 -16.86 -16.21
CA LEU A 55 -17.21 -16.48 -17.61
C LEU A 55 -18.44 -15.60 -17.91
N ASP A 56 -19.59 -15.90 -17.30
CA ASP A 56 -20.81 -15.10 -17.46
C ASP A 56 -20.68 -13.69 -16.85
N VAL A 57 -19.94 -13.54 -15.76
CA VAL A 57 -19.59 -12.23 -15.19
C VAL A 57 -18.64 -11.49 -16.14
N ALA A 58 -17.57 -12.14 -16.58
CA ALA A 58 -16.57 -11.54 -17.45
C ALA A 58 -17.15 -11.05 -18.79
N LYS A 59 -18.06 -11.83 -19.41
CA LYS A 59 -18.74 -11.42 -20.67
C LYS A 59 -19.63 -10.19 -20.53
N LYS A 60 -20.09 -9.87 -19.32
CA LYS A 60 -20.97 -8.73 -19.03
C LYS A 60 -20.19 -7.48 -18.61
N LEU A 61 -18.89 -7.62 -18.34
CA LEU A 61 -18.05 -6.53 -17.92
C LEU A 61 -17.98 -5.46 -19.03
N GLN A 62 -18.37 -4.23 -18.68
CA GLN A 62 -18.28 -3.08 -19.57
C GLN A 62 -17.39 -2.00 -18.93
N PRO A 63 -16.42 -1.44 -19.66
CA PRO A 63 -15.61 -0.34 -19.18
C PRO A 63 -16.45 0.90 -18.87
N ILE A 64 -16.22 1.53 -17.73
CA ILE A 64 -16.78 2.84 -17.39
C ILE A 64 -15.82 3.90 -17.96
N GLN A 65 -16.25 4.64 -18.96
CA GLN A 65 -15.43 5.63 -19.68
C GLN A 65 -15.88 7.07 -19.40
N THR A 66 -16.22 7.36 -18.15
CA THR A 66 -16.56 8.71 -17.68
C THR A 66 -15.49 9.22 -16.73
N ALA A 67 -15.40 10.53 -16.54
CA ALA A 67 -14.47 11.11 -15.57
C ALA A 67 -14.79 10.63 -14.15
N ALA A 68 -13.75 10.30 -13.39
CA ALA A 68 -13.86 9.96 -11.98
C ALA A 68 -14.05 11.23 -11.14
N LYS A 69 -15.19 11.32 -10.44
CA LYS A 69 -15.38 12.36 -9.44
C LYS A 69 -14.41 12.20 -8.28
N ASN A 70 -14.21 10.95 -7.84
CA ASN A 70 -13.36 10.58 -6.74
C ASN A 70 -12.28 9.61 -7.19
N VAL A 71 -11.12 9.67 -6.52
CA VAL A 71 -10.02 8.69 -6.69
C VAL A 71 -9.59 8.22 -5.32
N ILE A 72 -9.43 6.90 -5.17
CA ILE A 72 -8.84 6.28 -3.98
C ILE A 72 -7.68 5.40 -4.44
N LEU A 73 -6.50 5.65 -3.89
CA LEU A 73 -5.35 4.77 -4.01
C LEU A 73 -5.10 4.07 -2.68
N PHE A 74 -5.27 2.77 -2.65
CA PHE A 74 -4.83 1.90 -1.56
C PHE A 74 -3.44 1.35 -1.87
N LEU A 75 -2.51 1.57 -0.95
CA LEU A 75 -1.13 1.08 -1.05
C LEU A 75 -0.83 0.13 0.10
N GLY A 76 -0.59 -1.14 -0.20
CA GLY A 76 0.01 -2.08 0.74
C GLY A 76 1.53 -2.04 0.59
N ASP A 77 2.23 -1.35 1.49
CA ASP A 77 3.69 -1.23 1.45
C ASP A 77 4.31 -2.63 1.57
N GLY A 78 5.14 -3.01 0.60
CA GLY A 78 5.78 -4.32 0.56
C GLY A 78 4.84 -5.51 0.27
N MET A 79 3.60 -5.27 -0.15
CA MET A 79 2.57 -6.30 -0.37
C MET A 79 2.73 -7.01 -1.72
N GLY A 80 3.76 -7.83 -1.87
CA GLY A 80 3.96 -8.66 -3.07
C GLY A 80 2.86 -9.71 -3.29
N VAL A 81 2.87 -10.36 -4.46
CA VAL A 81 1.84 -11.35 -4.84
C VAL A 81 1.79 -12.53 -3.86
N SER A 82 2.94 -13.01 -3.39
CA SER A 82 2.99 -14.09 -2.36
C SER A 82 2.33 -13.65 -1.05
N THR A 83 2.51 -12.39 -0.66
CA THR A 83 1.89 -11.79 0.53
C THR A 83 0.36 -11.72 0.37
N VAL A 84 -0.15 -11.27 -0.78
CA VAL A 84 -1.59 -11.26 -1.08
C VAL A 84 -2.19 -12.66 -1.00
N THR A 85 -1.52 -13.66 -1.58
CA THR A 85 -1.99 -15.06 -1.56
C THR A 85 -2.03 -15.63 -0.15
N ALA A 86 -0.96 -15.44 0.63
CA ALA A 86 -0.90 -15.93 2.01
C ALA A 86 -1.94 -15.23 2.92
N ALA A 87 -2.15 -13.94 2.74
CA ALA A 87 -3.16 -13.17 3.50
C ALA A 87 -4.60 -13.58 3.14
N ARG A 88 -4.89 -13.92 1.86
CA ARG A 88 -6.18 -14.52 1.46
C ARG A 88 -6.46 -15.79 2.23
N ILE A 89 -5.46 -16.69 2.33
CA ILE A 89 -5.58 -17.93 3.10
C ILE A 89 -5.82 -17.62 4.57
N LEU A 90 -5.05 -16.69 5.16
CA LEU A 90 -5.23 -16.26 6.55
C LEU A 90 -6.65 -15.75 6.79
N LYS A 91 -7.17 -14.85 5.94
CA LYS A 91 -8.53 -14.30 6.07
C LYS A 91 -9.58 -15.41 6.07
N GLY A 92 -9.44 -16.39 5.17
CA GLY A 92 -10.34 -17.55 5.15
C GLY A 92 -10.25 -18.40 6.42
N GLN A 93 -9.04 -18.65 6.91
CA GLN A 93 -8.80 -19.40 8.16
C GLN A 93 -9.35 -18.67 9.39
N MET A 94 -9.21 -17.34 9.45
CA MET A 94 -9.85 -16.52 10.49
C MET A 94 -11.39 -16.61 10.46
N ALA A 95 -11.98 -16.88 9.29
CA ALA A 95 -13.40 -17.11 9.12
C ALA A 95 -13.81 -18.60 9.30
N GLY A 96 -12.90 -19.46 9.75
CA GLY A 96 -13.16 -20.89 9.97
C GLY A 96 -13.25 -21.74 8.71
N LYS A 97 -12.65 -21.28 7.60
CA LYS A 97 -12.61 -21.99 6.31
C LYS A 97 -11.20 -22.56 6.05
N PRO A 98 -11.02 -23.46 5.09
CA PRO A 98 -9.69 -23.93 4.68
C PRO A 98 -8.74 -22.80 4.23
N GLY A 99 -9.27 -21.74 3.60
CA GLY A 99 -8.52 -20.51 3.35
C GLY A 99 -8.54 -20.01 1.91
N PRO A 100 -7.95 -20.75 0.94
CA PRO A 100 -7.71 -20.25 -0.43
C PRO A 100 -8.95 -19.78 -1.19
N GLU A 101 -10.11 -20.35 -0.88
CA GLU A 101 -11.40 -20.06 -1.51
C GLU A 101 -12.08 -18.79 -1.00
N THR A 102 -11.53 -18.13 0.04
CA THR A 102 -12.13 -16.91 0.60
C THR A 102 -11.52 -15.68 -0.07
N PRO A 103 -12.28 -14.92 -0.87
CA PRO A 103 -11.70 -13.77 -1.56
C PRO A 103 -11.38 -12.62 -0.61
N LEU A 104 -10.33 -11.90 -0.91
CA LEU A 104 -10.09 -10.55 -0.42
C LEU A 104 -11.05 -9.57 -1.12
N ALA A 105 -11.27 -8.39 -0.53
CA ALA A 105 -12.07 -7.34 -1.17
C ALA A 105 -11.44 -6.91 -2.51
N MET A 106 -10.11 -6.81 -2.56
CA MET A 106 -9.38 -6.48 -3.79
C MET A 106 -9.48 -7.56 -4.87
N ASP A 107 -9.66 -8.83 -4.52
CA ASP A 107 -9.84 -9.93 -5.49
C ASP A 107 -11.13 -9.78 -6.31
N GLN A 108 -12.10 -8.98 -5.83
CA GLN A 108 -13.35 -8.70 -6.53
C GLN A 108 -13.23 -7.57 -7.57
N PHE A 109 -12.07 -6.94 -7.70
CA PHE A 109 -11.86 -5.88 -8.66
C PHE A 109 -11.71 -6.47 -10.07
N PRO A 110 -12.41 -5.92 -11.08
CA PRO A 110 -12.51 -6.56 -12.40
C PRO A 110 -11.24 -6.45 -13.25
N TYR A 111 -10.34 -5.52 -12.94
CA TYR A 111 -9.14 -5.26 -13.75
C TYR A 111 -7.88 -5.44 -12.92
N LEU A 112 -6.86 -6.02 -13.56
CA LEU A 112 -5.56 -6.32 -12.96
C LEU A 112 -4.43 -6.03 -13.94
N ALA A 113 -3.38 -5.36 -13.44
CA ALA A 113 -2.10 -5.18 -14.10
C ALA A 113 -0.95 -5.65 -13.21
N LEU A 114 0.23 -5.83 -13.79
CA LEU A 114 1.49 -5.91 -13.08
C LEU A 114 2.27 -4.62 -13.28
N SER A 115 2.93 -4.15 -12.23
CA SER A 115 3.69 -2.91 -12.20
C SER A 115 5.18 -3.18 -11.95
N LYS A 116 6.05 -2.69 -12.84
CA LYS A 116 7.51 -2.78 -12.71
C LYS A 116 8.02 -1.79 -11.67
N THR A 117 8.57 -2.27 -10.56
CA THR A 117 8.80 -1.50 -9.33
C THR A 117 10.19 -0.86 -9.21
N TYR A 118 11.17 -1.22 -10.05
CA TYR A 118 12.56 -0.78 -9.96
C TYR A 118 12.74 0.75 -9.89
N ASN A 119 13.77 1.22 -9.17
CA ASN A 119 14.26 2.61 -9.22
C ASN A 119 15.27 2.79 -10.37
N VAL A 120 15.55 4.03 -10.78
CA VAL A 120 16.50 4.26 -11.90
C VAL A 120 17.93 3.78 -11.61
N ASP A 121 18.28 3.60 -10.34
CA ASP A 121 19.61 3.20 -9.88
C ASP A 121 19.63 1.87 -9.09
N ARG A 122 18.49 1.17 -8.99
CA ARG A 122 18.36 -0.10 -8.25
C ARG A 122 17.28 -0.99 -8.85
N ASP A 123 17.60 -2.26 -9.11
CA ASP A 123 16.63 -3.27 -9.55
C ASP A 123 15.61 -3.59 -8.45
N VAL A 124 16.05 -3.57 -7.19
CA VAL A 124 15.19 -3.68 -6.02
C VAL A 124 14.97 -2.29 -5.42
N PRO A 125 13.75 -1.78 -5.41
CA PRO A 125 13.47 -0.40 -5.03
C PRO A 125 13.35 -0.20 -3.52
N ASP A 126 13.24 1.08 -3.11
CA ASP A 126 12.71 1.47 -1.81
C ASP A 126 11.44 2.32 -1.96
N SER A 127 10.64 2.40 -0.89
CA SER A 127 9.36 3.11 -0.88
C SER A 127 9.47 4.61 -1.22
N ALA A 128 10.65 5.23 -1.07
CA ALA A 128 10.85 6.63 -1.45
C ALA A 128 10.89 6.81 -2.98
N GLY A 129 11.60 5.93 -3.68
CA GLY A 129 11.64 5.95 -5.14
C GLY A 129 10.31 5.53 -5.76
N THR A 130 9.70 4.49 -5.22
CA THR A 130 8.42 3.98 -5.72
C THR A 130 7.27 4.97 -5.53
N THR A 131 7.19 5.66 -4.35
CA THR A 131 6.14 6.67 -4.15
C THR A 131 6.24 7.82 -5.16
N THR A 132 7.45 8.20 -5.55
CA THR A 132 7.66 9.20 -6.61
C THR A 132 7.15 8.66 -7.95
N ALA A 133 7.31 7.36 -8.23
CA ALA A 133 6.80 6.75 -9.46
C ALA A 133 5.26 6.72 -9.48
N TYR A 134 4.61 6.10 -8.47
CA TYR A 134 3.15 5.91 -8.53
C TYR A 134 2.31 7.13 -8.12
N LEU A 135 2.88 8.15 -7.45
CA LEU A 135 2.17 9.40 -7.15
C LEU A 135 2.56 10.58 -8.07
N CYS A 136 3.81 10.65 -8.54
CA CYS A 136 4.24 11.78 -9.37
C CYS A 136 4.36 11.42 -10.86
N GLY A 137 4.33 10.12 -11.22
CA GLY A 137 4.45 9.65 -12.60
C GLY A 137 5.89 9.69 -13.15
N VAL A 138 6.89 9.74 -12.27
CA VAL A 138 8.31 9.86 -12.63
C VAL A 138 9.14 8.91 -11.79
N LYS A 139 9.94 8.05 -12.42
CA LYS A 139 10.92 7.23 -11.69
C LYS A 139 12.09 8.08 -11.20
N THR A 140 12.56 7.77 -10.00
CA THR A 140 13.68 8.46 -9.37
C THR A 140 14.67 7.49 -8.75
N ARG A 141 15.66 8.02 -8.03
CA ARG A 141 16.67 7.24 -7.31
C ARG A 141 16.17 6.76 -5.96
N MET A 142 16.83 5.73 -5.45
CA MET A 142 16.61 5.22 -4.10
C MET A 142 16.79 6.33 -3.05
N LYS A 143 15.90 6.34 -2.01
CA LYS A 143 15.93 7.23 -0.83
C LYS A 143 15.59 8.70 -1.07
N VAL A 144 15.17 9.10 -2.26
CA VAL A 144 14.70 10.46 -2.54
C VAL A 144 13.19 10.47 -2.83
N ILE A 145 12.48 11.53 -2.48
CA ILE A 145 11.02 11.62 -2.54
C ILE A 145 10.62 12.88 -3.32
N GLY A 146 9.69 12.74 -4.28
CA GLY A 146 9.07 13.88 -4.97
C GLY A 146 10.04 14.71 -5.81
N VAL A 147 11.15 14.12 -6.23
CA VAL A 147 12.17 14.75 -7.08
C VAL A 147 12.56 13.82 -8.23
N SER A 148 12.99 14.38 -9.36
CA SER A 148 13.46 13.62 -10.51
C SER A 148 14.78 12.88 -10.24
N ALA A 149 15.19 11.98 -11.12
CA ALA A 149 16.44 11.23 -11.02
C ALA A 149 17.72 12.10 -11.13
N ALA A 150 17.60 13.38 -11.47
CA ALA A 150 18.72 14.32 -11.45
C ALA A 150 19.10 14.70 -10.00
N ALA A 151 18.17 14.63 -9.06
CA ALA A 151 18.45 14.85 -7.64
C ALA A 151 19.30 13.71 -7.06
N GLN A 152 20.21 14.06 -6.17
CA GLN A 152 21.20 13.14 -5.58
C GLN A 152 20.96 12.97 -4.08
N PHE A 153 21.00 11.74 -3.60
CA PHE A 153 20.84 11.43 -2.19
C PHE A 153 21.78 12.26 -1.30
N ASN A 154 21.24 12.89 -0.26
CA ASN A 154 21.93 13.76 0.69
C ASN A 154 22.52 15.08 0.10
N GLN A 155 22.26 15.43 -1.13
CA GLN A 155 22.74 16.67 -1.74
C GLN A 155 21.58 17.68 -1.88
N CYS A 156 21.37 18.50 -0.86
CA CYS A 156 20.26 19.44 -0.75
C CYS A 156 20.13 20.37 -1.98
N ASN A 157 21.25 20.90 -2.48
CA ASN A 157 21.26 21.80 -3.63
C ASN A 157 20.74 21.15 -4.93
N THR A 158 20.66 19.84 -4.99
CA THR A 158 20.10 19.12 -6.14
C THR A 158 18.58 18.92 -6.08
N THR A 159 17.91 19.37 -5.01
CA THR A 159 16.46 19.37 -4.92
C THR A 159 15.85 20.41 -5.87
N TYR A 160 16.46 21.61 -5.90
CA TYR A 160 15.91 22.76 -6.60
C TYR A 160 15.89 22.58 -8.11
N GLY A 161 14.67 22.77 -8.69
CA GLY A 161 14.42 22.57 -10.12
C GLY A 161 14.25 21.11 -10.53
N ASN A 162 14.30 20.19 -9.58
CA ASN A 162 14.07 18.76 -9.79
C ASN A 162 12.82 18.24 -9.09
N GLU A 163 12.02 19.13 -8.48
CA GLU A 163 10.77 18.78 -7.81
C GLU A 163 9.75 18.29 -8.85
N VAL A 164 9.02 17.22 -8.51
CA VAL A 164 7.94 16.67 -9.33
C VAL A 164 6.62 16.67 -8.56
N THR A 165 5.56 17.18 -9.20
CA THR A 165 4.26 17.35 -8.56
C THR A 165 3.48 16.05 -8.52
N SER A 166 2.97 15.66 -7.35
CA SER A 166 2.12 14.49 -7.18
C SER A 166 0.72 14.68 -7.80
N VAL A 167 0.08 13.58 -8.16
CA VAL A 167 -1.34 13.57 -8.60
C VAL A 167 -2.27 14.06 -7.49
N VAL A 168 -1.92 13.86 -6.22
CA VAL A 168 -2.66 14.38 -5.05
C VAL A 168 -2.66 15.91 -5.06
N ASN A 169 -1.50 16.53 -5.26
CA ASN A 169 -1.37 17.99 -5.36
C ASN A 169 -2.11 18.54 -6.60
N ARG A 170 -2.05 17.83 -7.74
CA ARG A 170 -2.81 18.19 -8.95
C ARG A 170 -4.32 18.12 -8.70
N ALA A 171 -4.80 17.11 -7.97
CA ALA A 171 -6.20 16.99 -7.58
C ALA A 171 -6.64 18.16 -6.67
N LYS A 172 -5.81 18.55 -5.69
CA LYS A 172 -6.08 19.73 -4.85
C LYS A 172 -6.16 21.01 -5.67
N LYS A 173 -5.22 21.23 -6.59
CA LYS A 173 -5.24 22.39 -7.51
C LYS A 173 -6.49 22.43 -8.41
N ALA A 174 -7.05 21.26 -8.74
CA ALA A 174 -8.29 21.14 -9.49
C ALA A 174 -9.57 21.31 -8.62
N GLY A 175 -9.41 21.69 -7.33
CA GLY A 175 -10.53 21.95 -6.42
C GLY A 175 -11.08 20.74 -5.69
N LYS A 176 -10.47 19.55 -5.83
CA LYS A 176 -10.86 18.36 -5.07
C LYS A 176 -10.32 18.46 -3.63
N SER A 177 -11.02 17.84 -2.67
CA SER A 177 -10.44 17.60 -1.35
C SER A 177 -9.42 16.48 -1.42
N VAL A 178 -8.38 16.54 -0.57
CA VAL A 178 -7.32 15.52 -0.58
C VAL A 178 -7.04 14.99 0.82
N GLY A 179 -6.80 13.68 0.92
CA GLY A 179 -6.52 13.01 2.17
C GLY A 179 -5.35 12.03 2.08
N VAL A 180 -4.64 11.91 3.20
CA VAL A 180 -3.56 10.94 3.42
C VAL A 180 -3.86 10.18 4.71
N VAL A 181 -3.97 8.87 4.61
CA VAL A 181 -4.21 7.93 5.72
C VAL A 181 -3.13 6.86 5.69
N THR A 182 -2.52 6.55 6.83
CA THR A 182 -1.45 5.54 6.90
C THR A 182 -1.38 4.87 8.26
N THR A 183 -0.89 3.65 8.31
CA THR A 183 -0.51 2.95 9.55
C THR A 183 0.95 3.22 9.95
N THR A 184 1.72 3.97 9.14
CA THR A 184 3.04 4.47 9.53
C THR A 184 2.94 5.88 10.14
N ARG A 185 4.08 6.51 10.46
CA ARG A 185 4.17 7.96 10.65
C ARG A 185 3.85 8.68 9.35
N VAL A 186 3.09 9.76 9.42
CA VAL A 186 2.69 10.52 8.22
C VAL A 186 3.88 11.11 7.45
N GLN A 187 5.07 11.16 8.06
CA GLN A 187 6.35 11.56 7.45
C GLN A 187 7.11 10.38 6.82
N HIS A 188 6.58 9.14 6.83
CA HIS A 188 7.20 8.01 6.15
C HIS A 188 7.26 8.23 4.63
N ALA A 189 8.06 7.43 3.94
CA ALA A 189 8.36 7.66 2.53
C ALA A 189 7.10 7.67 1.64
N SER A 190 6.21 6.68 1.79
CA SER A 190 5.03 6.54 0.95
C SER A 190 4.02 7.68 1.11
N PRO A 191 3.56 8.03 2.33
CA PRO A 191 2.68 9.19 2.49
C PRO A 191 3.36 10.51 2.14
N ALA A 192 4.67 10.66 2.38
CA ALA A 192 5.41 11.87 2.05
C ALA A 192 5.46 12.15 0.54
N GLY A 193 5.39 11.13 -0.32
CA GLY A 193 5.31 11.31 -1.77
C GLY A 193 4.11 12.12 -2.25
N ALA A 194 3.06 12.23 -1.43
CA ALA A 194 1.92 13.06 -1.75
C ALA A 194 2.24 14.57 -1.71
N TYR A 195 3.19 15.01 -0.86
CA TYR A 195 3.38 16.42 -0.54
C TYR A 195 4.84 16.89 -0.42
N ALA A 196 5.83 15.98 -0.29
CA ALA A 196 7.21 16.36 0.01
C ALA A 196 8.14 16.24 -1.20
N HIS A 197 9.17 17.11 -1.20
CA HIS A 197 10.30 17.10 -2.12
C HIS A 197 11.58 17.06 -1.30
N THR A 198 12.27 15.91 -1.24
CA THR A 198 13.46 15.76 -0.42
C THR A 198 14.45 14.77 -1.01
N VAL A 199 15.73 15.06 -0.83
CA VAL A 199 16.83 14.17 -1.22
C VAL A 199 17.20 13.16 -0.13
N ASN A 200 16.41 13.09 0.96
CA ASN A 200 16.59 12.05 1.98
C ASN A 200 15.29 11.76 2.72
N ARG A 201 14.76 10.53 2.55
CA ARG A 201 13.53 10.03 3.19
C ARG A 201 13.56 10.05 4.73
N ASN A 202 14.73 10.19 5.34
CA ASN A 202 14.90 10.18 6.80
C ASN A 202 14.90 11.58 7.43
N TRP A 203 14.70 12.63 6.66
CA TRP A 203 14.61 14.00 7.19
C TRP A 203 13.18 14.29 7.70
N TYR A 204 12.73 13.48 8.67
CA TYR A 204 11.35 13.53 9.20
C TYR A 204 11.02 14.85 9.90
N SER A 205 11.99 15.41 10.64
CA SER A 205 11.89 16.73 11.27
C SER A 205 13.24 17.46 11.17
N ASP A 206 13.26 18.71 11.60
CA ASP A 206 14.48 19.50 11.65
C ASP A 206 15.60 18.88 12.51
N ALA A 207 15.22 18.01 13.47
CA ALA A 207 16.18 17.28 14.30
C ALA A 207 16.99 16.24 13.51
N GLN A 208 16.43 15.63 12.46
CA GLN A 208 17.08 14.67 11.59
C GLN A 208 17.71 15.32 10.35
N THR A 209 17.33 16.57 10.03
CA THR A 209 17.88 17.30 8.88
C THR A 209 19.25 17.86 9.24
N PRO A 210 20.33 17.53 8.49
CA PRO A 210 21.67 18.04 8.77
C PRO A 210 21.74 19.57 8.77
N ALA A 211 22.57 20.14 9.64
CA ALA A 211 22.73 21.58 9.73
C ALA A 211 23.15 22.24 8.41
N GLN A 212 23.94 21.54 7.58
CA GLN A 212 24.30 22.02 6.25
C GLN A 212 23.08 22.09 5.33
N ALA A 213 22.27 21.02 5.25
CA ALA A 213 21.07 21.00 4.42
C ALA A 213 20.06 22.10 4.82
N LYS A 214 19.92 22.37 6.14
CA LYS A 214 19.11 23.49 6.64
C LYS A 214 19.64 24.85 6.18
N ARG A 215 20.96 25.06 6.22
CA ARG A 215 21.58 26.29 5.70
C ARG A 215 21.43 26.46 4.18
N GLU A 216 21.36 25.36 3.45
CA GLU A 216 21.12 25.33 2.02
C GLU A 216 19.63 25.51 1.67
N GLY A 217 18.73 25.58 2.67
CA GLY A 217 17.30 25.84 2.50
C GLY A 217 16.42 24.60 2.42
N CYS A 218 16.96 23.36 2.53
CA CYS A 218 16.12 22.15 2.56
C CYS A 218 15.28 22.09 3.83
N GLN A 219 14.00 21.81 3.64
CA GLN A 219 13.04 21.63 4.71
C GLN A 219 12.85 20.16 5.06
N ASP A 220 12.57 19.87 6.32
CA ASP A 220 12.16 18.55 6.77
C ASP A 220 10.75 18.17 6.27
N ILE A 221 10.44 16.86 6.26
CA ILE A 221 9.19 16.32 5.73
C ILE A 221 7.98 16.81 6.53
N ALA A 222 8.08 16.91 7.88
CA ALA A 222 6.97 17.40 8.72
C ALA A 222 6.63 18.87 8.42
N THR A 223 7.63 19.72 8.20
CA THR A 223 7.44 21.10 7.75
C THR A 223 6.74 21.14 6.39
N GLN A 224 7.18 20.32 5.43
CA GLN A 224 6.58 20.25 4.10
C GLN A 224 5.13 19.76 4.12
N LEU A 225 4.74 18.87 5.04
CA LEU A 225 3.35 18.43 5.24
C LEU A 225 2.41 19.62 5.50
N VAL A 226 2.88 20.59 6.27
CA VAL A 226 2.09 21.76 6.68
C VAL A 226 2.08 22.87 5.62
N TYR A 227 3.15 22.97 4.80
CA TYR A 227 3.36 24.13 3.95
C TYR A 227 3.27 23.89 2.45
N ASN A 228 3.54 22.67 1.95
CA ASN A 228 3.59 22.41 0.51
C ASN A 228 2.21 22.20 -0.11
N MET A 229 1.26 21.69 0.67
CA MET A 229 -0.08 21.38 0.16
C MET A 229 -1.13 21.63 1.25
N ASP A 230 -2.28 22.16 0.83
CA ASP A 230 -3.46 22.30 1.68
C ASP A 230 -4.20 20.94 1.76
N THR A 231 -3.75 20.07 2.67
CA THR A 231 -4.30 18.72 2.84
C THR A 231 -5.49 18.75 3.79
N ASP A 232 -6.66 18.30 3.32
CA ASP A 232 -7.91 18.34 4.09
C ASP A 232 -7.95 17.28 5.19
N VAL A 233 -7.37 16.09 4.96
CA VAL A 233 -7.35 15.00 5.94
C VAL A 233 -5.94 14.38 6.03
N ILE A 234 -5.41 14.29 7.25
CA ILE A 234 -4.11 13.70 7.55
C ILE A 234 -4.30 12.76 8.76
N LEU A 235 -4.21 11.44 8.57
CA LEU A 235 -4.40 10.45 9.64
C LEU A 235 -3.25 9.43 9.65
N GLY A 236 -2.68 9.18 10.83
CA GLY A 236 -1.61 8.18 11.01
C GLY A 236 -0.83 8.37 12.29
N GLY A 237 0.41 7.90 12.30
CA GLY A 237 1.38 8.13 13.36
C GLY A 237 2.25 9.38 13.12
N GLY A 238 3.34 9.51 13.88
CA GLY A 238 4.36 10.55 13.66
C GLY A 238 4.22 11.80 14.50
N ARG A 239 3.40 11.76 15.53
CA ARG A 239 3.08 12.88 16.44
C ARG A 239 4.33 13.59 16.94
N LYS A 240 5.39 12.87 17.37
CA LYS A 240 6.61 13.47 17.93
C LYS A 240 7.38 14.38 16.96
N TYR A 241 7.25 14.19 15.64
CA TYR A 241 7.93 15.02 14.64
C TYR A 241 7.25 16.38 14.41
N MET A 242 6.05 16.55 14.93
CA MET A 242 5.25 17.77 14.80
C MET A 242 5.41 18.73 15.99
N PHE A 243 5.94 18.25 17.13
CA PHE A 243 6.02 19.03 18.37
C PHE A 243 7.45 19.39 18.78
N PRO A 244 7.64 20.52 19.48
CA PRO A 244 8.92 20.92 20.05
C PRO A 244 9.56 19.85 20.95
N GLU A 245 10.89 19.81 20.96
CA GLU A 245 11.66 18.93 21.84
C GLU A 245 11.24 19.10 23.31
N GLY A 246 10.99 17.98 23.98
CA GLY A 246 10.63 17.92 25.38
C GLY A 246 9.14 18.12 25.70
N ILE A 247 8.31 18.46 24.72
CA ILE A 247 6.85 18.47 24.93
C ILE A 247 6.39 17.03 25.18
N PRO A 248 5.75 16.74 26.35
CA PRO A 248 5.29 15.39 26.67
C PRO A 248 4.24 14.88 25.66
N ASP A 249 4.36 13.60 25.31
CA ASP A 249 3.34 12.94 24.50
C ASP A 249 2.03 12.80 25.32
N PRO A 250 0.85 13.09 24.75
CA PRO A 250 -0.41 13.05 25.48
C PRO A 250 -0.82 11.65 25.93
N GLU A 251 -0.38 10.61 25.24
CA GLU A 251 -0.69 9.21 25.56
C GLU A 251 0.39 8.57 26.44
N TYR A 252 1.65 8.96 26.24
CA TYR A 252 2.82 8.41 26.94
C TYR A 252 3.61 9.46 27.74
N PRO A 253 2.97 10.29 28.60
CA PRO A 253 3.62 11.45 29.22
C PRO A 253 4.80 11.10 30.13
N GLN A 254 4.86 9.85 30.62
CA GLN A 254 5.95 9.34 31.47
C GLN A 254 7.17 8.85 30.66
N TYR A 255 7.05 8.69 29.33
CA TYR A 255 8.13 8.15 28.49
C TYR A 255 8.78 9.24 27.65
N GLY A 256 9.85 9.87 28.16
CA GLY A 256 10.55 10.96 27.50
C GLY A 256 11.04 10.67 26.07
N ARG A 257 11.19 9.39 25.67
CA ARG A 257 11.53 8.99 24.29
C ARG A 257 10.41 9.23 23.29
N GLN A 258 9.19 9.39 23.79
CA GLN A 258 7.99 9.64 22.97
C GLN A 258 7.67 11.13 22.82
N ASN A 259 8.36 11.99 23.59
CA ASN A 259 8.18 13.44 23.55
C ASN A 259 8.49 14.01 22.16
N GLY A 260 7.97 15.22 21.90
CA GLY A 260 8.34 16.01 20.73
C GLY A 260 9.84 16.10 20.53
N VAL A 261 10.31 16.16 19.28
CA VAL A 261 11.74 16.09 18.92
C VAL A 261 12.24 17.33 18.16
N ARG A 262 11.37 18.29 17.81
CA ARG A 262 11.74 19.45 16.99
C ARG A 262 12.63 20.42 17.77
N LYS A 263 13.82 20.70 17.23
CA LYS A 263 14.83 21.61 17.82
C LYS A 263 14.60 23.07 17.46
N ASP A 264 13.87 23.33 16.38
CA ASP A 264 13.47 24.67 15.95
C ASP A 264 12.34 25.27 16.82
N LYS A 265 11.81 24.48 17.76
CA LYS A 265 10.73 24.84 18.69
C LYS A 265 9.37 25.13 18.03
N GLN A 266 9.20 24.80 16.76
CA GLN A 266 7.91 24.96 16.08
C GLN A 266 6.91 23.90 16.54
N ASN A 267 5.64 24.32 16.77
CA ASN A 267 4.50 23.45 16.95
C ASN A 267 3.72 23.39 15.63
N LEU A 268 4.07 22.44 14.77
CA LEU A 268 3.49 22.33 13.43
C LEU A 268 2.00 22.00 13.43
N VAL A 269 1.49 21.34 14.48
CA VAL A 269 0.05 21.10 14.64
C VAL A 269 -0.68 22.42 14.85
N GLN A 270 -0.18 23.27 15.76
CA GLN A 270 -0.77 24.59 16.01
C GLN A 270 -0.69 25.49 14.77
N GLU A 271 0.41 25.45 14.05
CA GLU A 271 0.60 26.23 12.81
C GLU A 271 -0.36 25.76 11.72
N TRP A 272 -0.58 24.43 11.57
CA TRP A 272 -1.55 23.87 10.65
C TRP A 272 -2.99 24.29 11.03
N GLN A 273 -3.37 24.20 12.30
CA GLN A 273 -4.69 24.65 12.76
C GLN A 273 -4.94 26.14 12.50
N ALA A 274 -3.91 26.97 12.65
CA ALA A 274 -4.03 28.42 12.42
C ALA A 274 -4.27 28.78 10.94
N LYS A 275 -3.91 27.91 10.02
CA LYS A 275 -4.09 28.12 8.57
C LYS A 275 -5.51 27.85 8.09
N HIS A 276 -6.28 27.03 8.79
CA HIS A 276 -7.54 26.50 8.29
C HIS A 276 -8.68 26.79 9.26
N GLN A 277 -9.70 27.51 8.80
CA GLN A 277 -10.93 27.67 9.57
C GLN A 277 -11.68 26.33 9.61
N GLY A 278 -12.06 25.89 10.81
CA GLY A 278 -12.71 24.58 11.02
C GLY A 278 -11.73 23.40 11.07
N ALA A 279 -10.42 23.67 11.25
CA ALA A 279 -9.43 22.63 11.47
C ALA A 279 -9.52 22.02 12.85
N GLN A 280 -9.51 20.69 12.93
CA GLN A 280 -9.47 19.94 14.17
C GLN A 280 -8.26 19.00 14.19
N TYR A 281 -7.53 19.03 15.32
CA TYR A 281 -6.50 18.06 15.65
C TYR A 281 -6.99 17.08 16.70
N VAL A 282 -6.75 15.79 16.47
CA VAL A 282 -7.11 14.69 17.36
C VAL A 282 -5.93 13.73 17.54
N TRP A 283 -5.88 13.03 18.68
CA TRP A 283 -4.79 12.09 18.94
C TRP A 283 -5.27 10.72 19.43
N ASN A 284 -6.60 10.51 19.54
CA ASN A 284 -7.19 9.23 19.93
C ASN A 284 -8.45 8.89 19.11
N ARG A 285 -8.83 7.63 19.16
CA ARG A 285 -9.97 7.05 18.44
C ARG A 285 -11.29 7.78 18.70
N THR A 286 -11.61 8.03 19.98
CA THR A 286 -12.89 8.68 20.35
C THR A 286 -13.00 10.07 19.73
N ALA A 287 -11.95 10.88 19.82
CA ALA A 287 -11.93 12.21 19.24
C ALA A 287 -11.98 12.17 17.70
N LEU A 288 -11.34 11.17 17.06
CA LEU A 288 -11.42 10.96 15.61
C LEU A 288 -12.87 10.75 15.16
N LEU A 289 -13.56 9.80 15.79
CA LEU A 289 -14.93 9.45 15.43
C LEU A 289 -15.91 10.61 15.65
N GLN A 290 -15.70 11.41 16.70
CA GLN A 290 -16.47 12.62 16.95
C GLN A 290 -16.22 13.68 15.87
N ALA A 291 -14.96 13.98 15.57
CA ALA A 291 -14.56 14.97 14.57
C ALA A 291 -15.04 14.63 13.17
N ALA A 292 -14.96 13.36 12.76
CA ALA A 292 -15.44 12.91 11.46
C ALA A 292 -16.94 13.11 11.24
N ASN A 293 -17.74 13.02 12.31
CA ASN A 293 -19.19 13.21 12.28
C ASN A 293 -19.62 14.68 12.44
N ASP A 294 -18.72 15.58 12.82
CA ASP A 294 -19.02 16.99 12.95
C ASP A 294 -18.93 17.69 11.59
N SER A 295 -20.05 18.16 11.07
CA SER A 295 -20.12 18.84 9.76
C SER A 295 -19.38 20.17 9.71
N SER A 296 -19.04 20.78 10.84
CA SER A 296 -18.26 22.02 10.92
C SER A 296 -16.75 21.80 10.70
N VAL A 297 -16.26 20.56 10.83
CA VAL A 297 -14.86 20.19 10.59
C VAL A 297 -14.58 20.15 9.10
N THR A 298 -13.74 21.04 8.62
CA THR A 298 -13.32 21.13 7.22
C THR A 298 -11.98 20.46 6.96
N HIS A 299 -11.10 20.49 7.95
CA HIS A 299 -9.76 19.90 7.93
C HIS A 299 -9.57 19.06 9.19
N LEU A 300 -9.07 17.83 9.03
CA LEU A 300 -8.90 16.89 10.11
C LEU A 300 -7.47 16.32 10.13
N MET A 301 -6.72 16.59 11.20
CA MET A 301 -5.43 15.96 11.46
C MET A 301 -5.55 15.04 12.67
N GLY A 302 -5.28 13.74 12.48
CA GLY A 302 -5.23 12.73 13.54
C GLY A 302 -3.86 12.08 13.59
N LEU A 303 -3.13 12.25 14.70
CA LEU A 303 -1.83 11.61 14.92
C LEU A 303 -1.91 10.77 16.19
N PHE A 304 -2.03 9.44 16.01
CA PHE A 304 -2.45 8.51 17.05
C PHE A 304 -1.26 7.87 17.78
N GLU A 305 -0.05 7.93 17.19
CA GLU A 305 1.17 7.42 17.80
C GLU A 305 2.34 8.42 17.64
N PRO A 306 3.31 8.42 18.58
CA PRO A 306 4.50 9.27 18.46
C PRO A 306 5.38 8.91 17.25
N GLY A 307 5.47 7.61 16.94
CA GLY A 307 6.15 7.02 15.78
C GLY A 307 5.14 6.44 14.80
N ASP A 308 5.42 5.22 14.30
CA ASP A 308 4.46 4.48 13.49
C ASP A 308 3.29 3.99 14.38
N MET A 309 2.12 3.74 13.79
CA MET A 309 1.01 3.09 14.48
C MET A 309 1.47 1.73 15.02
N VAL A 310 0.90 1.31 16.13
CA VAL A 310 1.11 -0.05 16.66
C VAL A 310 0.55 -1.06 15.66
N TYR A 311 1.17 -2.25 15.52
CA TYR A 311 0.57 -3.32 14.74
C TYR A 311 -0.83 -3.62 15.24
N ASP A 312 -1.78 -3.86 14.35
CA ASP A 312 -3.19 -4.04 14.73
C ASP A 312 -3.41 -5.14 15.76
N ILE A 313 -2.60 -6.21 15.71
CA ILE A 313 -2.63 -7.30 16.69
C ILE A 313 -2.26 -6.87 18.12
N PHE A 314 -1.60 -5.73 18.29
CA PHE A 314 -1.22 -5.16 19.59
C PHE A 314 -1.91 -3.84 19.88
N ARG A 315 -2.80 -3.39 19.00
CA ARG A 315 -3.50 -2.11 19.08
C ARG A 315 -4.39 -2.03 20.34
N ASP A 316 -4.36 -0.91 21.03
CA ASP A 316 -5.35 -0.60 22.06
C ASP A 316 -6.64 -0.09 21.39
N TYR A 317 -7.65 -0.94 21.33
CA TYR A 317 -8.95 -0.64 20.71
C TYR A 317 -9.70 0.51 21.38
N THR A 318 -9.26 1.00 22.53
CA THR A 318 -9.89 2.13 23.25
C THR A 318 -9.30 3.48 22.84
N THR A 319 -8.00 3.52 22.54
CA THR A 319 -7.24 4.73 22.21
C THR A 319 -6.90 4.85 20.73
N ASP A 320 -6.58 3.73 20.06
CA ASP A 320 -6.11 3.73 18.68
C ASP A 320 -7.21 3.38 17.69
N PRO A 321 -7.42 4.18 16.63
CA PRO A 321 -8.30 3.81 15.56
C PRO A 321 -7.66 2.73 14.68
N SER A 322 -8.49 1.86 14.08
CA SER A 322 -8.06 0.96 13.02
C SER A 322 -7.87 1.70 11.69
N LEU A 323 -7.18 1.06 10.73
CA LEU A 323 -7.08 1.59 9.36
C LEU A 323 -8.47 1.72 8.70
N GLU A 324 -9.39 0.79 8.99
CA GLU A 324 -10.78 0.86 8.54
C GLU A 324 -11.48 2.11 9.07
N GLU A 325 -11.36 2.40 10.38
CA GLU A 325 -11.98 3.58 11.01
C GLU A 325 -11.35 4.89 10.53
N MET A 326 -10.03 4.92 10.34
CA MET A 326 -9.35 6.09 9.73
C MET A 326 -9.80 6.33 8.30
N THR A 327 -9.96 5.27 7.51
CA THR A 327 -10.45 5.35 6.12
C THR A 327 -11.90 5.86 6.08
N GLU A 328 -12.78 5.34 6.95
CA GLU A 328 -14.16 5.82 7.07
C GLU A 328 -14.21 7.30 7.47
N ALA A 329 -13.44 7.70 8.49
CA ALA A 329 -13.37 9.09 8.95
C ALA A 329 -12.89 10.03 7.83
N ALA A 330 -11.88 9.63 7.06
CA ALA A 330 -11.39 10.39 5.92
C ALA A 330 -12.47 10.55 4.85
N LEU A 331 -13.16 9.48 4.48
CA LEU A 331 -14.24 9.52 3.49
C LEU A 331 -15.41 10.40 3.93
N LEU A 332 -15.80 10.37 5.21
CA LEU A 332 -16.86 11.22 5.75
C LEU A 332 -16.53 12.71 5.64
N VAL A 333 -15.28 13.11 5.85
CA VAL A 333 -14.85 14.51 5.71
C VAL A 333 -14.71 14.90 4.24
N LEU A 334 -13.99 14.10 3.44
CA LEU A 334 -13.64 14.44 2.05
C LEU A 334 -14.84 14.45 1.11
N SER A 335 -15.84 13.57 1.34
CA SER A 335 -17.06 13.48 0.51
C SER A 335 -17.96 14.70 0.60
N ARG A 336 -17.72 15.61 1.54
CA ARG A 336 -18.46 16.88 1.66
C ARG A 336 -18.16 17.83 0.50
N ASN A 337 -17.04 17.66 -0.19
CA ASN A 337 -16.68 18.48 -1.34
C ASN A 337 -17.47 18.03 -2.59
N PRO A 338 -18.31 18.91 -3.19
CA PRO A 338 -19.06 18.57 -4.39
C PRO A 338 -18.17 18.30 -5.62
N GLN A 339 -16.94 18.82 -5.64
CA GLN A 339 -15.95 18.56 -6.69
C GLN A 339 -15.32 17.16 -6.57
N GLY A 340 -15.61 16.42 -5.47
CA GLY A 340 -15.03 15.11 -5.18
C GLY A 340 -13.70 15.20 -4.46
N PHE A 341 -13.01 14.06 -4.37
CA PHE A 341 -11.80 13.95 -3.57
C PHE A 341 -10.74 13.03 -4.21
N PHE A 342 -9.52 13.14 -3.70
CA PHE A 342 -8.45 12.17 -3.84
C PHE A 342 -8.04 11.69 -2.44
N LEU A 343 -8.08 10.38 -2.21
CA LEU A 343 -7.69 9.75 -0.95
C LEU A 343 -6.57 8.73 -1.17
N PHE A 344 -5.44 8.93 -0.49
CA PHE A 344 -4.36 7.96 -0.37
C PHE A 344 -4.50 7.22 0.96
N VAL A 345 -4.54 5.87 0.93
CA VAL A 345 -4.63 5.00 2.11
C VAL A 345 -3.51 3.99 2.07
N GLU A 346 -2.69 3.95 3.10
CA GLU A 346 -1.54 3.05 3.19
C GLU A 346 -1.67 2.05 4.34
N GLY A 347 -1.49 0.76 4.00
CA GLY A 347 -1.17 -0.31 4.95
C GLY A 347 0.34 -0.43 5.09
N GLY A 348 0.97 0.54 5.75
CA GLY A 348 2.44 0.65 5.75
C GLY A 348 3.13 -0.29 6.74
N ARG A 349 2.39 -0.90 7.67
CA ARG A 349 2.97 -1.85 8.63
C ARG A 349 3.15 -3.25 8.06
N ILE A 350 2.63 -3.54 6.87
CA ILE A 350 2.87 -4.81 6.14
C ILE A 350 4.38 -4.96 5.90
N ASP A 351 5.02 -3.94 5.32
CA ASP A 351 6.46 -3.86 5.06
C ASP A 351 7.29 -4.08 6.33
N HIS A 352 6.94 -3.37 7.41
CA HIS A 352 7.65 -3.50 8.67
C HIS A 352 7.59 -4.92 9.25
N GLY A 353 6.44 -5.61 9.11
CA GLY A 353 6.30 -7.01 9.51
C GLY A 353 7.21 -7.94 8.71
N HIS A 354 7.34 -7.71 7.40
CA HIS A 354 8.27 -8.45 6.54
C HIS A 354 9.72 -8.17 6.90
N HIS A 355 10.12 -6.91 7.07
CA HIS A 355 11.48 -6.55 7.51
C HIS A 355 11.92 -7.23 8.81
N GLU A 356 10.97 -7.49 9.72
CA GLU A 356 11.22 -8.22 10.96
C GLU A 356 11.28 -9.74 10.76
N SER A 357 11.01 -10.26 9.55
CA SER A 357 10.79 -11.68 9.21
C SER A 357 9.63 -12.31 10.00
N ILE A 358 8.63 -11.53 10.41
CA ILE A 358 7.47 -12.00 11.18
C ILE A 358 6.23 -11.98 10.29
N ALA A 359 5.99 -13.09 9.59
CA ALA A 359 4.87 -13.21 8.67
C ALA A 359 3.50 -13.00 9.36
N TYR A 360 3.37 -13.38 10.63
CA TYR A 360 2.13 -13.17 11.39
C TYR A 360 1.74 -11.68 11.40
N ARG A 361 2.70 -10.79 11.66
CA ARG A 361 2.49 -9.33 11.65
C ARG A 361 2.14 -8.84 10.26
N ALA A 362 2.95 -9.18 9.26
CA ALA A 362 2.73 -8.74 7.88
C ALA A 362 1.36 -9.17 7.34
N LEU A 363 0.99 -10.44 7.49
CA LEU A 363 -0.25 -10.96 6.93
C LEU A 363 -1.51 -10.47 7.66
N THR A 364 -1.46 -10.25 8.98
CA THR A 364 -2.57 -9.65 9.73
C THR A 364 -2.79 -8.19 9.32
N GLU A 365 -1.73 -7.42 9.07
CA GLU A 365 -1.84 -6.06 8.53
C GLU A 365 -2.48 -6.05 7.13
N VAL A 366 -2.22 -7.05 6.26
CA VAL A 366 -2.91 -7.17 4.96
C VAL A 366 -4.41 -7.42 5.15
N VAL A 367 -4.81 -8.25 6.12
CA VAL A 367 -6.24 -8.49 6.40
C VAL A 367 -6.92 -7.20 6.87
N VAL A 368 -6.26 -6.42 7.72
CA VAL A 368 -6.76 -5.11 8.18
C VAL A 368 -6.84 -4.11 7.03
N PHE A 369 -5.84 -4.10 6.16
CA PHE A 369 -5.84 -3.29 4.94
C PHE A 369 -6.99 -3.66 4.00
N ASP A 370 -7.27 -4.94 3.82
CA ASP A 370 -8.38 -5.42 3.01
C ASP A 370 -9.75 -5.05 3.60
N ASN A 371 -9.89 -4.99 4.94
CA ASN A 371 -11.09 -4.48 5.60
C ASN A 371 -11.31 -2.99 5.29
N ALA A 372 -10.26 -2.18 5.25
CA ALA A 372 -10.34 -0.77 4.86
C ALA A 372 -10.76 -0.61 3.39
N ILE A 373 -10.29 -1.48 2.48
CA ILE A 373 -10.74 -1.53 1.08
C ILE A 373 -12.22 -1.88 1.00
N ALA A 374 -12.66 -2.88 1.75
CA ALA A 374 -14.07 -3.28 1.81
C ALA A 374 -14.96 -2.14 2.33
N LYS A 375 -14.53 -1.43 3.38
CA LYS A 375 -15.22 -0.27 3.94
C LYS A 375 -15.36 0.86 2.92
N ALA A 376 -14.27 1.24 2.25
CA ALA A 376 -14.32 2.28 1.22
C ALA A 376 -15.23 1.88 0.06
N SER A 377 -15.25 0.61 -0.29
CA SER A 377 -16.13 0.04 -1.30
C SER A 377 -17.62 0.16 -0.96
N GLN A 378 -17.97 0.08 0.32
CA GLN A 378 -19.34 0.27 0.81
C GLN A 378 -19.77 1.73 0.84
N LEU A 379 -18.82 2.66 1.04
CA LEU A 379 -19.07 4.08 1.24
C LEU A 379 -18.99 4.90 -0.08
N THR A 380 -18.55 4.29 -1.19
CA THR A 380 -18.38 4.97 -2.48
C THR A 380 -19.09 4.25 -3.61
N SER A 381 -19.38 4.97 -4.69
CA SER A 381 -20.00 4.41 -5.89
C SER A 381 -18.95 4.07 -6.93
N GLU A 382 -18.99 2.86 -7.48
CA GLU A 382 -18.16 2.46 -8.60
C GLU A 382 -18.41 3.29 -9.87
N ALA A 383 -19.60 3.91 -10.00
CA ALA A 383 -19.93 4.71 -11.17
C ALA A 383 -19.14 6.02 -11.27
N ASP A 384 -18.65 6.56 -10.15
CA ASP A 384 -17.98 7.87 -10.08
C ASP A 384 -16.65 7.86 -9.30
N THR A 385 -16.26 6.73 -8.74
CA THR A 385 -15.03 6.57 -7.95
C THR A 385 -14.10 5.55 -8.58
N LEU A 386 -12.92 6.01 -9.03
CA LEU A 386 -11.82 5.13 -9.39
C LEU A 386 -11.13 4.66 -8.10
N THR A 387 -11.07 3.35 -7.89
CA THR A 387 -10.31 2.74 -6.79
C THR A 387 -9.21 1.87 -7.36
N LEU A 388 -7.98 2.14 -6.98
CA LEU A 388 -6.80 1.32 -7.25
C LEU A 388 -6.28 0.72 -5.94
N VAL A 389 -5.85 -0.54 -5.97
CA VAL A 389 -5.15 -1.21 -4.88
C VAL A 389 -3.86 -1.78 -5.44
N THR A 390 -2.72 -1.41 -4.85
CA THR A 390 -1.42 -1.88 -5.32
C THR A 390 -0.43 -2.03 -4.17
N ALA A 391 0.71 -2.61 -4.47
CA ALA A 391 1.92 -2.51 -3.65
C ALA A 391 2.94 -1.60 -4.35
N ASP A 392 3.84 -1.04 -3.59
CA ASP A 392 4.95 -0.25 -4.10
C ASP A 392 6.14 -1.12 -4.51
N HIS A 393 6.38 -2.22 -3.81
CA HIS A 393 7.32 -3.31 -4.06
C HIS A 393 6.86 -4.58 -3.34
N SER A 394 7.67 -5.62 -3.38
CA SER A 394 7.50 -6.86 -2.64
C SER A 394 8.62 -7.06 -1.61
N HIS A 395 8.64 -8.22 -0.95
CA HIS A 395 9.70 -8.71 -0.10
C HIS A 395 10.23 -10.06 -0.59
N VAL A 396 11.42 -10.48 -0.13
CA VAL A 396 11.94 -11.83 -0.43
C VAL A 396 11.21 -12.89 0.39
N PHE A 397 9.89 -12.85 0.32
CA PHE A 397 8.93 -13.67 1.04
C PHE A 397 8.36 -14.75 0.13
N THR A 398 8.36 -16.00 0.58
CA THR A 398 7.91 -17.15 -0.21
C THR A 398 6.88 -17.99 0.54
N PHE A 399 6.02 -18.67 -0.23
CA PHE A 399 5.04 -19.63 0.24
C PHE A 399 5.21 -20.94 -0.54
N GLY A 400 5.50 -22.05 0.16
CA GLY A 400 5.76 -23.33 -0.50
C GLY A 400 5.70 -24.52 0.46
N GLY A 401 6.30 -25.67 0.08
CA GLY A 401 6.45 -26.84 0.94
C GLY A 401 5.25 -27.78 1.00
N TYR A 402 4.27 -27.64 0.08
CA TYR A 402 3.12 -28.53 -0.13
C TYR A 402 2.25 -28.82 1.12
N PRO A 403 1.95 -27.80 2.01
CA PRO A 403 1.09 -28.04 3.16
C PRO A 403 -0.29 -28.50 2.71
N LEU A 404 -0.93 -29.37 3.49
CA LEU A 404 -2.29 -29.79 3.21
C LEU A 404 -3.24 -28.59 3.28
N ARG A 405 -4.23 -28.51 2.37
CA ARG A 405 -5.25 -27.48 2.37
C ARG A 405 -5.99 -27.46 3.72
N GLY A 406 -6.08 -26.30 4.35
CA GLY A 406 -6.64 -26.14 5.69
C GLY A 406 -5.62 -26.20 6.83
N THR A 407 -4.37 -26.60 6.57
CA THR A 407 -3.27 -26.39 7.53
C THR A 407 -3.08 -24.90 7.75
N SER A 408 -2.82 -24.49 8.99
CA SER A 408 -2.54 -23.07 9.30
C SER A 408 -1.49 -22.50 8.34
N ILE A 409 -1.75 -21.31 7.80
CA ILE A 409 -0.78 -20.61 6.93
C ILE A 409 0.57 -20.39 7.64
N PHE A 410 0.56 -20.29 8.98
CA PHE A 410 1.77 -20.18 9.80
C PHE A 410 2.36 -21.54 10.20
N GLY A 411 1.74 -22.63 9.74
CA GLY A 411 2.13 -24.00 10.08
C GLY A 411 3.35 -24.49 9.32
N LEU A 412 3.64 -25.76 9.54
CA LEU A 412 4.76 -26.46 8.92
C LEU A 412 4.42 -26.84 7.47
N ALA A 413 5.45 -26.91 6.65
CA ALA A 413 5.43 -27.58 5.35
C ALA A 413 5.24 -29.09 5.52
N ASP A 414 4.78 -29.78 4.46
CA ASP A 414 4.67 -31.24 4.45
C ASP A 414 6.07 -31.88 4.38
N GLY A 415 6.29 -32.88 5.24
CA GLY A 415 7.56 -33.61 5.31
C GLY A 415 8.68 -32.91 6.07
N LYS A 416 9.86 -33.52 6.00
CA LYS A 416 11.10 -33.06 6.64
C LYS A 416 12.11 -32.63 5.59
N ALA A 417 12.96 -31.65 5.92
CA ALA A 417 14.09 -31.30 5.09
C ALA A 417 15.21 -32.36 5.15
N GLU A 418 16.23 -32.25 4.27
CA GLU A 418 17.32 -33.19 4.19
C GLU A 418 18.16 -33.31 5.50
N ASP A 419 18.16 -32.24 6.30
CA ASP A 419 18.79 -32.22 7.64
C ASP A 419 17.94 -32.90 8.73
N GLY A 420 16.77 -33.45 8.37
CA GLY A 420 15.82 -34.11 9.25
C GLY A 420 14.91 -33.16 10.06
N GLY A 421 15.12 -31.86 9.99
CA GLY A 421 14.33 -30.85 10.69
C GLY A 421 13.05 -30.46 9.92
N SER A 422 12.03 -29.99 10.65
CA SER A 422 10.84 -29.35 10.09
C SER A 422 11.16 -27.96 9.53
N TYR A 423 10.27 -27.43 8.71
CA TYR A 423 10.34 -26.05 8.24
C TYR A 423 8.91 -25.51 8.01
N THR A 424 8.78 -24.18 8.04
CA THR A 424 7.48 -23.53 7.85
C THR A 424 7.14 -23.37 6.37
N SER A 425 5.84 -23.33 6.04
CA SER A 425 5.37 -23.07 4.69
C SER A 425 5.75 -21.67 4.20
N LEU A 426 5.89 -20.72 5.12
CA LEU A 426 6.31 -19.35 4.86
C LEU A 426 7.80 -19.20 5.19
N LEU A 427 8.57 -18.69 4.25
CA LEU A 427 10.03 -18.52 4.37
C LEU A 427 10.44 -17.14 3.83
N TYR A 428 11.64 -16.70 4.23
CA TYR A 428 12.29 -15.52 3.68
C TYR A 428 13.62 -15.85 2.98
N GLY A 429 13.95 -15.11 1.92
CA GLY A 429 15.25 -15.25 1.25
C GLY A 429 16.42 -14.77 2.11
N ASN A 430 16.20 -13.76 2.95
CA ASN A 430 17.17 -13.23 3.90
C ASN A 430 16.46 -12.65 5.13
N GLY A 431 17.22 -12.26 6.15
CA GLY A 431 16.64 -11.54 7.29
C GLY A 431 16.98 -12.12 8.66
N PRO A 432 16.39 -11.57 9.73
CA PRO A 432 16.68 -11.92 11.11
C PRO A 432 16.11 -13.30 11.53
N GLY A 433 15.34 -13.96 10.66
CA GLY A 433 14.90 -15.34 10.85
C GLY A 433 15.98 -16.41 10.60
N PHE A 434 17.12 -16.02 10.02
CA PHE A 434 18.25 -16.92 9.86
C PHE A 434 18.82 -17.32 11.22
N ARG A 435 18.91 -18.64 11.48
CA ARG A 435 19.47 -19.19 12.72
C ARG A 435 20.30 -20.43 12.42
N LEU A 436 21.52 -20.44 12.93
CA LEU A 436 22.40 -21.62 12.95
C LEU A 436 22.98 -21.79 14.34
N TYR A 437 22.86 -23.00 14.90
CA TYR A 437 23.49 -23.40 16.14
C TYR A 437 24.41 -24.59 15.86
N TRP A 438 25.71 -24.40 16.08
CA TRP A 438 26.73 -25.45 15.84
C TRP A 438 26.70 -26.05 14.42
N GLY A 439 26.35 -25.21 13.42
CA GLY A 439 26.30 -25.62 12.02
C GLY A 439 24.99 -26.26 11.57
N SER A 440 23.98 -26.35 12.44
CA SER A 440 22.64 -26.84 12.12
C SER A 440 21.58 -25.75 12.41
N ARG A 441 20.53 -25.68 11.59
CA ARG A 441 19.37 -24.88 11.92
C ARG A 441 18.56 -25.54 13.04
N PRO A 442 17.92 -24.77 13.95
CA PRO A 442 17.01 -25.34 14.93
C PRO A 442 15.82 -26.01 14.24
N ASP A 443 15.33 -27.09 14.83
CA ASP A 443 14.04 -27.66 14.46
C ASP A 443 12.93 -26.69 14.90
N VAL A 444 11.77 -26.74 14.26
CA VAL A 444 10.61 -25.92 14.56
C VAL A 444 9.38 -26.83 14.71
N ASP A 445 8.54 -26.55 15.71
CA ASP A 445 7.26 -27.22 15.89
C ASP A 445 6.07 -26.28 15.56
N GLU A 446 4.87 -26.84 15.49
CA GLU A 446 3.66 -26.06 15.19
C GLU A 446 3.36 -25.01 16.25
N THR A 447 3.69 -25.25 17.52
CA THR A 447 3.44 -24.28 18.59
C THR A 447 4.32 -23.06 18.44
N GLU A 448 5.62 -23.28 18.14
CA GLU A 448 6.58 -22.21 17.88
C GLU A 448 6.23 -21.43 16.62
N SER A 449 5.90 -22.13 15.50
CA SER A 449 5.63 -21.49 14.22
C SER A 449 4.38 -20.60 14.22
N MET A 450 3.43 -20.86 15.11
CA MET A 450 2.19 -20.10 15.26
C MET A 450 2.28 -18.94 16.28
N ASP A 451 3.43 -18.75 16.94
CA ASP A 451 3.63 -17.60 17.83
C ASP A 451 3.63 -16.29 17.02
N PRO A 452 2.85 -15.26 17.43
CA PRO A 452 2.79 -13.97 16.74
C PRO A 452 4.14 -13.23 16.62
N ASN A 453 5.15 -13.65 17.34
CA ASN A 453 6.50 -13.11 17.29
C ASN A 453 7.51 -14.07 16.63
N TYR A 454 7.05 -15.22 16.10
CA TYR A 454 7.91 -16.15 15.41
C TYR A 454 8.53 -15.51 14.17
N LYS A 455 9.86 -15.64 14.05
CA LYS A 455 10.58 -15.20 12.86
C LYS A 455 10.72 -16.40 11.93
N GLN A 456 10.05 -16.33 10.77
CA GLN A 456 10.16 -17.37 9.76
C GLN A 456 11.60 -17.56 9.32
N GLN A 457 11.96 -18.80 9.04
CA GLN A 457 13.30 -19.18 8.61
C GLN A 457 13.73 -18.39 7.38
N ALA A 458 14.99 -17.94 7.36
CA ALA A 458 15.60 -17.21 6.26
C ALA A 458 16.86 -17.91 5.77
N ALA A 459 17.19 -17.76 4.48
CA ALA A 459 18.35 -18.41 3.88
C ALA A 459 19.67 -17.64 4.11
N VAL A 460 19.63 -16.32 4.26
CA VAL A 460 20.81 -15.46 4.43
C VAL A 460 20.67 -14.59 5.69
N PRO A 461 21.71 -14.51 6.55
CA PRO A 461 21.65 -13.73 7.79
C PRO A 461 21.75 -12.22 7.51
N LEU A 462 20.68 -11.49 7.82
CA LEU A 462 20.64 -10.03 7.83
C LEU A 462 19.93 -9.52 9.09
N GLY A 463 20.26 -8.31 9.53
CA GLY A 463 19.60 -7.66 10.67
C GLY A 463 18.18 -7.19 10.38
N SER A 464 17.84 -7.00 9.10
CA SER A 464 16.54 -6.67 8.56
C SER A 464 16.38 -7.43 7.25
N GLU A 465 15.20 -7.98 7.01
CA GLU A 465 14.85 -8.59 5.71
C GLU A 465 14.78 -7.52 4.62
N THR A 466 14.99 -7.87 3.38
CA THR A 466 15.03 -6.93 2.25
C THR A 466 13.81 -7.02 1.36
N HIS A 467 13.54 -5.92 0.64
CA HIS A 467 12.55 -5.94 -0.41
C HIS A 467 12.90 -6.98 -1.50
N GLY A 468 11.86 -7.41 -2.23
CA GLY A 468 11.96 -8.19 -3.46
C GLY A 468 11.95 -7.31 -4.70
N GLY A 469 12.38 -7.87 -5.82
CA GLY A 469 12.48 -7.14 -7.11
C GLY A 469 11.42 -7.52 -8.13
N GLU A 470 10.44 -8.36 -7.76
CA GLU A 470 9.36 -8.75 -8.66
C GLU A 470 8.32 -7.65 -8.89
N ASP A 471 7.57 -7.77 -9.97
CA ASP A 471 6.46 -6.88 -10.28
C ASP A 471 5.36 -6.95 -9.21
N ALA A 472 4.71 -5.82 -8.93
CA ALA A 472 3.59 -5.72 -8.00
C ALA A 472 2.25 -5.74 -8.74
N ALA A 473 1.23 -6.38 -8.13
CA ALA A 473 -0.13 -6.39 -8.67
C ALA A 473 -0.83 -5.04 -8.49
N VAL A 474 -1.60 -4.61 -9.49
CA VAL A 474 -2.45 -3.42 -9.44
C VAL A 474 -3.88 -3.82 -9.76
N PHE A 475 -4.73 -3.87 -8.74
CA PHE A 475 -6.16 -4.12 -8.87
C PHE A 475 -6.90 -2.81 -9.11
N ALA A 476 -7.88 -2.80 -10.01
CA ALA A 476 -8.60 -1.58 -10.38
C ALA A 476 -10.10 -1.81 -10.59
N ARG A 477 -10.91 -0.82 -10.16
CA ARG A 477 -12.34 -0.74 -10.47
C ARG A 477 -12.82 0.69 -10.54
N GLY A 478 -13.93 0.93 -11.28
CA GLY A 478 -14.53 2.25 -11.47
C GLY A 478 -14.14 2.89 -12.80
N PRO A 479 -14.32 4.22 -12.92
CA PRO A 479 -14.06 4.95 -14.14
C PRO A 479 -12.62 4.77 -14.61
N TRP A 480 -12.44 4.40 -15.89
CA TRP A 480 -11.16 4.18 -16.56
C TRP A 480 -10.29 3.06 -15.96
N ALA A 481 -10.82 2.26 -15.04
CA ALA A 481 -10.09 1.17 -14.41
C ALA A 481 -9.59 0.12 -15.42
N HIS A 482 -10.25 -0.05 -16.56
CA HIS A 482 -9.85 -0.97 -17.62
C HIS A 482 -8.51 -0.63 -18.30
N LEU A 483 -7.97 0.58 -18.07
CA LEU A 483 -6.63 0.95 -18.50
C LEU A 483 -5.54 0.19 -17.72
N MET A 484 -5.88 -0.30 -16.50
CA MET A 484 -4.98 -1.14 -15.70
C MET A 484 -5.03 -2.58 -16.20
N HIS A 485 -4.16 -2.92 -17.16
CA HIS A 485 -4.00 -4.27 -17.72
C HIS A 485 -2.57 -4.48 -18.22
N GLY A 486 -2.17 -5.75 -18.38
CA GLY A 486 -0.83 -6.13 -18.84
C GLY A 486 0.27 -5.80 -17.85
N VAL A 487 1.48 -5.59 -18.32
CA VAL A 487 2.67 -5.23 -17.53
C VAL A 487 3.04 -3.78 -17.84
N GLN A 488 3.03 -2.92 -16.84
CA GLN A 488 3.18 -1.47 -16.97
C GLN A 488 4.37 -0.95 -16.18
N GLU A 489 4.90 0.22 -16.54
CA GLU A 489 5.77 0.98 -15.65
C GLU A 489 4.97 1.48 -14.44
N GLN A 490 5.58 1.51 -13.26
CA GLN A 490 4.90 1.98 -12.05
C GLN A 490 4.41 3.44 -12.16
N THR A 491 5.08 4.25 -12.97
CA THR A 491 4.66 5.61 -13.30
C THR A 491 3.27 5.69 -13.95
N PHE A 492 2.86 4.62 -14.66
CA PHE A 492 1.55 4.57 -15.32
C PHE A 492 0.39 4.68 -14.34
N VAL A 493 0.55 4.21 -13.10
CA VAL A 493 -0.45 4.33 -12.02
C VAL A 493 -0.85 5.80 -11.80
N ALA A 494 0.14 6.70 -11.66
CA ALA A 494 -0.12 8.14 -11.50
C ALA A 494 -0.84 8.73 -12.72
N HIS A 495 -0.44 8.33 -13.91
CA HIS A 495 -1.03 8.83 -15.16
C HIS A 495 -2.47 8.36 -15.33
N VAL A 496 -2.81 7.10 -15.01
CA VAL A 496 -4.20 6.62 -15.03
C VAL A 496 -5.07 7.37 -14.03
N MET A 497 -4.58 7.61 -12.80
CA MET A 497 -5.31 8.39 -11.81
C MET A 497 -5.54 9.84 -12.25
N ALA A 498 -4.50 10.49 -12.80
CA ALA A 498 -4.61 11.87 -13.31
C ALA A 498 -5.58 11.96 -14.49
N PHE A 499 -5.52 11.01 -15.42
CA PHE A 499 -6.42 10.92 -16.57
C PHE A 499 -7.86 10.71 -16.13
N ALA A 500 -8.12 9.72 -15.30
CA ALA A 500 -9.47 9.41 -14.82
C ALA A 500 -10.09 10.58 -14.04
N ALA A 501 -9.29 11.28 -13.22
CA ALA A 501 -9.75 12.43 -12.43
C ALA A 501 -9.85 13.73 -13.23
N CYS A 502 -9.48 13.75 -14.52
CA CYS A 502 -9.40 14.96 -15.36
C CYS A 502 -8.52 16.06 -14.75
N VAL A 503 -7.40 15.69 -14.18
CA VAL A 503 -6.44 16.65 -13.63
C VAL A 503 -5.19 16.73 -14.52
N GLU A 504 -4.40 17.80 -14.35
CA GLU A 504 -3.18 18.02 -15.12
C GLU A 504 -2.29 16.74 -15.20
N PRO A 505 -1.76 16.39 -16.41
CA PRO A 505 -1.83 17.12 -17.67
C PRO A 505 -3.04 16.74 -18.57
N TYR A 506 -4.01 15.98 -18.11
CA TYR A 506 -5.10 15.37 -18.91
C TYR A 506 -6.44 16.10 -18.80
N THR A 507 -6.46 17.41 -18.57
CA THR A 507 -7.68 18.20 -18.34
C THR A 507 -8.64 18.24 -19.55
N THR A 508 -8.16 17.98 -20.77
CA THR A 508 -8.95 18.02 -22.01
C THR A 508 -9.25 16.64 -22.58
N ASP A 509 -8.46 15.64 -22.26
CA ASP A 509 -8.49 14.33 -22.93
C ASP A 509 -9.32 13.28 -22.20
N CYS A 510 -9.75 13.58 -20.98
CA CYS A 510 -10.45 12.67 -20.08
C CYS A 510 -11.94 12.46 -20.39
N HIS A 511 -12.50 13.20 -21.35
CA HIS A 511 -13.89 13.04 -21.79
C HIS A 511 -13.95 12.09 -22.99
N PRO A 512 -14.99 11.20 -23.06
CA PRO A 512 -15.20 10.41 -24.25
C PRO A 512 -15.32 11.33 -25.45
N GLN A 513 -14.47 11.14 -26.46
CA GLN A 513 -14.67 11.83 -27.73
C GLN A 513 -16.03 11.37 -28.27
N PRO A 514 -16.92 12.29 -28.70
CA PRO A 514 -18.11 11.87 -29.39
C PRO A 514 -17.70 10.99 -30.57
N PRO A 515 -18.42 9.88 -30.85
CA PRO A 515 -18.08 9.03 -31.97
C PRO A 515 -17.94 9.94 -33.18
N SER A 516 -16.76 9.95 -33.79
CA SER A 516 -16.52 10.65 -35.05
C SER A 516 -17.57 10.13 -36.01
N GLY A 517 -18.56 10.96 -36.32
CA GLY A 517 -19.54 10.64 -37.36
C GLY A 517 -18.78 10.24 -38.62
N PRO A 518 -19.37 9.42 -39.52
CA PRO A 518 -18.71 9.06 -40.73
C PRO A 518 -18.26 10.37 -41.40
N SER A 519 -16.94 10.52 -41.53
CA SER A 519 -16.38 11.69 -42.22
C SER A 519 -16.81 11.60 -43.68
N ASP A 520 -17.81 12.39 -44.06
CA ASP A 520 -18.09 12.71 -45.44
C ASP A 520 -16.92 13.53 -46.03
N THR A 521 -15.77 12.94 -46.11
CA THR A 521 -14.67 13.39 -46.96
C THR A 521 -14.45 12.36 -48.04
N ALA A 522 -15.36 12.35 -49.01
CA ALA A 522 -15.03 11.95 -50.35
C ALA A 522 -13.97 12.93 -50.90
N HIS A 523 -12.78 12.88 -50.42
CA HIS A 523 -11.64 13.46 -51.15
C HIS A 523 -11.34 12.53 -52.33
N GLN A 524 -11.76 12.99 -53.52
CA GLN A 524 -11.26 12.51 -54.78
C GLN A 524 -9.72 12.32 -54.67
N ALA A 525 -9.29 11.07 -54.65
CA ALA A 525 -7.88 10.74 -54.84
C ALA A 525 -7.52 11.10 -56.27
N ALA A 526 -6.94 12.29 -56.47
CA ALA A 526 -6.22 12.60 -57.65
C ALA A 526 -4.98 11.68 -57.67
N CYS A 527 -4.97 10.69 -58.57
CA CYS A 527 -3.78 9.90 -58.88
C CYS A 527 -2.63 10.83 -59.27
N PRO A 528 -1.50 10.84 -58.57
CA PRO A 528 -0.29 11.42 -59.18
C PRO A 528 0.23 10.44 -60.21
N SER A 529 0.31 10.93 -61.43
CA SER A 529 0.88 10.25 -62.60
C SER A 529 2.21 9.60 -62.30
N SER A 530 2.33 8.36 -62.72
CA SER A 530 3.46 7.43 -62.62
C SER A 530 4.71 7.83 -63.45
N LEU A 531 5.23 9.05 -63.27
CA LEU A 531 6.42 9.51 -63.99
C LEU A 531 7.59 9.93 -63.09
N ALA A 532 7.47 9.82 -61.76
CA ALA A 532 8.56 10.19 -60.84
C ALA A 532 9.33 9.02 -60.22
N LEU A 533 8.96 7.76 -60.52
CA LEU A 533 9.59 6.57 -59.92
C LEU A 533 10.67 5.91 -60.81
N LEU A 534 10.97 6.45 -62.00
CA LEU A 534 12.00 5.89 -62.89
C LEU A 534 13.32 6.64 -62.89
N VAL A 535 13.47 7.78 -62.21
CA VAL A 535 14.73 8.54 -62.09
C VAL A 535 15.49 8.23 -60.80
N GLY A 536 14.84 7.68 -59.77
CA GLY A 536 15.50 7.34 -58.50
C GLY A 536 16.30 6.05 -58.45
N VAL A 537 16.06 5.11 -59.41
CA VAL A 537 16.73 3.80 -59.42
C VAL A 537 17.98 3.76 -60.29
N LEU A 538 18.17 4.74 -61.17
CA LEU A 538 19.34 4.78 -62.07
C LEU A 538 20.57 5.53 -61.49
N LEU A 539 20.44 6.18 -60.32
CA LEU A 539 21.58 6.89 -59.68
C LEU A 539 22.28 6.10 -58.55
N GLN A 540 21.85 4.88 -58.26
CA GLN A 540 22.50 4.03 -57.23
C GLN A 540 23.38 2.90 -57.78
N LEU A 541 23.56 2.82 -59.10
CA LEU A 541 24.38 1.76 -59.73
C LEU A 541 25.71 2.23 -60.36
N LEU A 542 26.16 3.45 -60.11
CA LEU A 542 27.44 3.97 -60.63
C LEU A 542 28.26 4.64 -59.53
N VAL A 543 28.79 3.86 -58.59
CA VAL A 543 30.02 4.24 -57.85
C VAL A 543 30.90 3.00 -57.79
N PRO A 544 31.99 2.93 -58.54
CA PRO A 544 32.94 1.86 -58.37
C PRO A 544 33.87 2.11 -57.20
N ALA A 545 34.27 1.02 -56.58
CA ALA A 545 35.29 0.91 -55.56
C ALA A 545 36.55 1.68 -55.87
N LEU A 546 37.06 2.48 -54.95
CA LEU A 546 38.49 2.82 -54.83
C LEU A 546 38.76 3.32 -53.38
N HIS A 547 39.68 2.57 -52.78
CA HIS A 547 40.42 2.70 -51.51
C HIS A 547 39.78 2.19 -50.22
#